data_a498938fa76caf75c2effda3fee97b69
#
_entry.id   a498938fa76caf75c2effda3fee97b69
#
_cell.length_a   1.000
_cell.length_b   1.000
_cell.length_c   1.000
_cell.angle_alpha   90.00
_cell.angle_beta   90.00
_cell.angle_gamma   90.00
#
_symmetry.space_group_name_H-M   'P 1'
#
loop_
_entity.id
_entity.type
_entity.pdbx_description
1 polymer ?
#
loop_
_entity_poly.entity_id
_entity_poly.type
_entity_poly.pdbx_seq_one_letter_code
_entity_poly.pdbx_strand_id
1 'polypeptide(L)'
;MKYSFENLALSGGGVWGIAYLGMLEELERAGALAQIQRVVGASAGAISSMLISFRLSAAKTQELSDSLDYSKIPQKVADPATPQLQAAHKAFQAQQALEPHAKNISLEDFICLLRLFNKKGWYSSDYFYHWLKGVVASQFKDGRPDKKYTFADFAKPALHKNDQPFRQLHVIGCDANAHQARIFSAELTPDVEVAEAVRISMSIPFFFEAQNFSYPGQPAGVFVDGGTIWNYPINFFDDKYPAKPKQGEDKEEEKTFGARFDAPLGKPSPDANLIQHIQNIAQSAWQAQNLNYQYSPRDQARSISIKTGDISATEFDISPGDDNYQRLFQAGATATRDFLSHCER
;
A
#
# COMPACT_ATOMS: atom_id res chain seq x y z
N MET A 1 13.39 -23.52 16.57
CA MET A 1 12.17 -22.77 16.23
C MET A 1 11.58 -23.45 15.01
N LYS A 2 10.26 -23.46 14.87
CA LYS A 2 9.55 -24.21 13.80
C LYS A 2 9.75 -23.61 12.40
N TYR A 3 9.97 -22.29 12.32
CA TYR A 3 10.18 -21.53 11.08
C TYR A 3 11.46 -20.70 11.19
N SER A 4 12.16 -20.49 10.07
CA SER A 4 13.37 -19.66 9.97
C SER A 4 13.13 -18.28 9.38
N PHE A 5 11.86 -17.86 9.23
CA PHE A 5 11.51 -16.62 8.57
C PHE A 5 11.81 -15.39 9.41
N GLU A 6 12.59 -14.47 8.87
CA GLU A 6 12.92 -13.19 9.50
C GLU A 6 12.39 -11.99 8.69
N ASN A 7 12.08 -12.20 7.40
CA ASN A 7 11.69 -11.15 6.47
C ASN A 7 10.32 -11.45 5.87
N LEU A 8 9.49 -10.41 5.75
CA LEU A 8 8.18 -10.50 5.13
C LEU A 8 8.06 -9.44 4.02
N ALA A 9 7.70 -9.88 2.80
CA ALA A 9 7.44 -9.03 1.66
C ALA A 9 5.95 -9.05 1.28
N LEU A 10 5.33 -7.89 1.11
CA LEU A 10 3.89 -7.75 0.85
C LEU A 10 3.63 -7.01 -0.45
N SER A 11 2.81 -7.60 -1.33
CA SER A 11 2.42 -6.96 -2.58
C SER A 11 1.38 -5.87 -2.39
N GLY A 12 1.31 -4.95 -3.35
CA GLY A 12 0.20 -4.04 -3.51
C GLY A 12 -1.07 -4.75 -3.99
N GLY A 13 -2.23 -4.11 -3.78
CA GLY A 13 -3.52 -4.69 -4.18
C GLY A 13 -4.75 -3.91 -3.70
N GLY A 14 -4.63 -2.65 -3.32
CA GLY A 14 -5.77 -1.83 -2.89
C GLY A 14 -6.50 -2.46 -1.70
N VAL A 15 -7.84 -2.59 -1.79
CA VAL A 15 -8.67 -3.15 -0.70
C VAL A 15 -8.38 -4.62 -0.39
N TRP A 16 -7.73 -5.35 -1.29
CA TRP A 16 -7.30 -6.73 -1.00
C TRP A 16 -6.36 -6.82 0.20
N GLY A 17 -5.73 -5.69 0.59
CA GLY A 17 -4.92 -5.60 1.82
C GLY A 17 -5.64 -6.06 3.09
N ILE A 18 -6.97 -6.07 3.11
CA ILE A 18 -7.79 -6.65 4.19
C ILE A 18 -7.42 -8.13 4.43
N ALA A 19 -7.09 -8.87 3.38
CA ALA A 19 -6.68 -10.27 3.51
C ALA A 19 -5.38 -10.46 4.31
N TYR A 20 -4.52 -9.45 4.37
CA TYR A 20 -3.33 -9.50 5.23
C TYR A 20 -3.67 -9.55 6.72
N LEU A 21 -4.86 -9.10 7.14
CA LEU A 21 -5.30 -9.23 8.53
C LEU A 21 -5.53 -10.70 8.90
N GLY A 22 -6.23 -11.46 8.04
CA GLY A 22 -6.39 -12.90 8.23
C GLY A 22 -5.07 -13.67 8.13
N MET A 23 -4.15 -13.23 7.27
CA MET A 23 -2.79 -13.76 7.23
C MET A 23 -2.07 -13.54 8.58
N LEU A 24 -2.16 -12.35 9.15
CA LEU A 24 -1.50 -12.02 10.41
C LEU A 24 -2.03 -12.86 11.57
N GLU A 25 -3.34 -13.11 11.64
CA GLU A 25 -3.93 -13.97 12.66
C GLU A 25 -3.32 -15.38 12.61
N GLU A 26 -3.19 -15.94 11.42
CA GLU A 26 -2.63 -17.29 11.25
C GLU A 26 -1.11 -17.33 11.51
N LEU A 27 -0.36 -16.31 11.11
CA LEU A 27 1.06 -16.20 11.43
C LEU A 27 1.30 -16.06 12.94
N GLU A 28 0.45 -15.31 13.64
CA GLU A 28 0.51 -15.17 15.10
C GLU A 28 0.21 -16.50 15.78
N ARG A 29 -0.88 -17.16 15.39
CA ARG A 29 -1.29 -18.47 15.90
C ARG A 29 -0.21 -19.54 15.73
N ALA A 30 0.51 -19.50 14.61
CA ALA A 30 1.61 -20.42 14.32
C ALA A 30 2.95 -20.01 15.00
N GLY A 31 3.01 -18.86 15.65
CA GLY A 31 4.24 -18.32 16.25
C GLY A 31 5.25 -17.76 15.24
N ALA A 32 4.91 -17.73 13.94
CA ALA A 32 5.79 -17.24 12.89
C ALA A 32 5.92 -15.70 12.92
N LEU A 33 4.85 -14.97 13.28
CA LEU A 33 4.83 -13.51 13.32
C LEU A 33 5.90 -12.94 14.28
N ALA A 34 6.16 -13.61 15.40
CA ALA A 34 7.13 -13.15 16.41
C ALA A 34 8.58 -13.14 15.88
N GLN A 35 8.90 -13.96 14.89
CA GLN A 35 10.25 -14.10 14.33
C GLN A 35 10.56 -13.02 13.28
N ILE A 36 9.54 -12.40 12.68
CA ILE A 36 9.72 -11.37 11.67
C ILE A 36 10.44 -10.16 12.27
N GLN A 37 11.54 -9.75 11.65
CA GLN A 37 12.36 -8.60 12.03
C GLN A 37 12.26 -7.46 11.00
N ARG A 38 12.09 -7.80 9.72
CA ARG A 38 12.07 -6.85 8.60
C ARG A 38 10.82 -7.04 7.77
N VAL A 39 10.24 -5.94 7.34
CA VAL A 39 9.05 -5.93 6.48
C VAL A 39 9.26 -4.98 5.32
N VAL A 40 8.80 -5.37 4.14
CA VAL A 40 8.79 -4.53 2.94
C VAL A 40 7.46 -4.64 2.23
N GLY A 41 6.97 -3.53 1.69
CA GLY A 41 5.72 -3.54 0.93
C GLY A 41 5.58 -2.40 -0.05
N ALA A 42 4.70 -2.61 -1.03
CA ALA A 42 4.24 -1.60 -1.98
C ALA A 42 2.73 -1.41 -1.83
N SER A 43 2.22 -0.18 -1.98
CA SER A 43 0.78 0.12 -1.96
C SER A 43 0.08 -0.42 -0.70
N ALA A 44 -0.97 -1.22 -0.82
CA ALA A 44 -1.62 -1.90 0.30
C ALA A 44 -0.62 -2.71 1.15
N GLY A 45 0.40 -3.30 0.53
CA GLY A 45 1.48 -3.98 1.24
C GLY A 45 2.33 -3.04 2.08
N ALA A 46 2.52 -1.79 1.68
CA ALA A 46 3.21 -0.78 2.48
C ALA A 46 2.41 -0.39 3.72
N ILE A 47 1.08 -0.23 3.58
CA ILE A 47 0.16 0.03 4.70
C ILE A 47 0.25 -1.11 5.71
N SER A 48 0.11 -2.34 5.25
CA SER A 48 0.18 -3.54 6.10
C SER A 48 1.57 -3.70 6.72
N SER A 49 2.65 -3.46 5.97
CA SER A 49 4.02 -3.50 6.50
C SER A 49 4.24 -2.46 7.61
N MET A 50 3.69 -1.26 7.48
CA MET A 50 3.72 -0.24 8.53
C MET A 50 2.99 -0.72 9.79
N LEU A 51 1.78 -1.25 9.67
CA LEU A 51 1.02 -1.79 10.81
C LEU A 51 1.75 -2.95 11.48
N ILE A 52 2.30 -3.88 10.70
CA ILE A 52 3.08 -5.02 11.19
C ILE A 52 4.36 -4.55 11.90
N SER A 53 4.96 -3.44 11.45
CA SER A 53 6.20 -2.94 12.05
C SER A 53 6.06 -2.61 13.53
N PHE A 54 4.90 -2.24 14.00
CA PHE A 54 4.62 -1.87 15.40
C PHE A 54 4.70 -3.03 16.41
N ARG A 55 4.82 -4.27 15.95
CA ARG A 55 4.86 -5.49 16.80
C ARG A 55 3.62 -5.67 17.68
N LEU A 56 2.47 -5.21 17.21
CA LEU A 56 1.19 -5.45 17.87
C LEU A 56 0.71 -6.89 17.61
N SER A 57 -0.23 -7.36 18.44
CA SER A 57 -0.97 -8.60 18.15
C SER A 57 -1.79 -8.45 16.86
N ALA A 58 -2.15 -9.57 16.25
CA ALA A 58 -3.02 -9.58 15.06
C ALA A 58 -4.35 -8.85 15.34
N ALA A 59 -4.97 -9.13 16.49
CA ALA A 59 -6.22 -8.48 16.92
C ALA A 59 -6.06 -6.95 17.04
N LYS A 60 -4.96 -6.46 17.63
CA LYS A 60 -4.74 -5.02 17.77
C LYS A 60 -4.41 -4.36 16.44
N THR A 61 -3.72 -5.07 15.56
CA THR A 61 -3.43 -4.62 14.19
C THR A 61 -4.73 -4.50 13.40
N GLN A 62 -5.63 -5.47 13.54
CA GLN A 62 -6.96 -5.42 12.93
C GLN A 62 -7.77 -4.23 13.47
N GLU A 63 -7.82 -4.01 14.78
CA GLU A 63 -8.51 -2.85 15.38
C GLU A 63 -8.03 -1.51 14.80
N LEU A 64 -6.73 -1.34 14.59
CA LEU A 64 -6.18 -0.15 13.94
C LEU A 64 -6.61 -0.06 12.47
N SER A 65 -6.57 -1.17 11.73
CA SER A 65 -6.99 -1.21 10.33
C SER A 65 -8.49 -0.91 10.19
N ASP A 66 -9.32 -1.47 11.08
CA ASP A 66 -10.77 -1.30 11.08
C ASP A 66 -11.22 0.13 11.46
N SER A 67 -10.31 0.94 12.02
CA SER A 67 -10.54 2.36 12.24
C SER A 67 -10.54 3.19 10.95
N LEU A 68 -10.08 2.62 9.83
CA LEU A 68 -10.09 3.24 8.51
C LEU A 68 -11.46 3.07 7.85
N ASP A 69 -12.09 4.18 7.50
CA ASP A 69 -13.27 4.19 6.66
C ASP A 69 -12.85 4.12 5.18
N TYR A 70 -12.88 2.92 4.61
CA TYR A 70 -12.41 2.67 3.24
C TYR A 70 -13.19 3.49 2.21
N SER A 71 -14.49 3.76 2.44
CA SER A 71 -15.33 4.53 1.53
C SER A 71 -14.88 5.99 1.37
N LYS A 72 -14.11 6.50 2.34
CA LYS A 72 -13.54 7.86 2.31
C LYS A 72 -12.15 7.94 1.70
N ILE A 73 -11.52 6.81 1.38
CA ILE A 73 -10.18 6.82 0.78
C ILE A 73 -10.18 7.53 -0.57
N PRO A 74 -11.08 7.20 -1.55
CA PRO A 74 -11.19 7.94 -2.79
C PRO A 74 -12.00 9.22 -2.60
N GLN A 75 -11.36 10.25 -2.03
CA GLN A 75 -12.00 11.51 -1.70
C GLN A 75 -12.14 12.42 -2.92
N LYS A 76 -13.38 12.66 -3.41
CA LYS A 76 -13.63 13.56 -4.54
C LYS A 76 -13.37 15.03 -4.17
N VAL A 77 -13.86 15.46 -3.04
CA VAL A 77 -13.77 16.86 -2.56
C VAL A 77 -13.14 16.86 -1.17
N ALA A 78 -11.91 17.39 -1.09
CA ALA A 78 -11.21 17.53 0.18
C ALA A 78 -11.66 18.79 0.94
N ASP A 79 -11.96 19.87 0.20
CA ASP A 79 -12.35 21.18 0.73
C ASP A 79 -13.68 21.67 0.11
N PRO A 80 -14.45 22.50 0.83
CA PRO A 80 -15.66 23.08 0.27
C PRO A 80 -15.34 23.94 -0.96
N ALA A 81 -16.17 23.82 -1.99
CA ALA A 81 -15.99 24.56 -3.23
C ALA A 81 -16.02 26.08 -3.02
N THR A 82 -14.93 26.74 -3.37
CA THR A 82 -14.83 28.20 -3.27
C THR A 82 -15.79 28.88 -4.29
N PRO A 83 -16.20 30.15 -4.03
CA PRO A 83 -16.98 30.92 -5.02
C PRO A 83 -16.32 30.98 -6.41
N GLN A 84 -14.99 31.05 -6.46
CA GLN A 84 -14.22 31.03 -7.71
C GLN A 84 -14.36 29.69 -8.46
N LEU A 85 -14.30 28.56 -7.75
CA LEU A 85 -14.51 27.22 -8.34
C LEU A 85 -15.97 27.08 -8.88
N GLN A 86 -16.95 27.59 -8.14
CA GLN A 86 -18.34 27.58 -8.59
C GLN A 86 -18.55 28.43 -9.84
N ALA A 87 -17.92 29.61 -9.92
CA ALA A 87 -17.96 30.49 -11.10
C ALA A 87 -17.27 29.82 -12.31
N ALA A 88 -16.11 29.21 -12.11
CA ALA A 88 -15.39 28.47 -13.15
C ALA A 88 -16.20 27.27 -13.67
N HIS A 89 -16.87 26.54 -12.79
CA HIS A 89 -17.75 25.44 -13.19
C HIS A 89 -18.95 25.91 -14.03
N LYS A 90 -19.60 27.02 -13.64
CA LYS A 90 -20.68 27.61 -14.44
C LYS A 90 -20.22 28.04 -15.85
N ALA A 91 -19.03 28.66 -15.94
CA ALA A 91 -18.44 29.03 -17.21
C ALA A 91 -18.13 27.81 -18.08
N PHE A 92 -17.61 26.75 -17.50
CA PHE A 92 -17.35 25.49 -18.18
C PHE A 92 -18.65 24.83 -18.68
N GLN A 93 -19.71 24.79 -17.87
CA GLN A 93 -21.03 24.29 -18.29
C GLN A 93 -21.63 25.09 -19.43
N ALA A 94 -21.50 26.43 -19.40
CA ALA A 94 -21.96 27.29 -20.47
C ALA A 94 -21.27 26.99 -21.83
N GLN A 95 -19.97 26.70 -21.77
CA GLN A 95 -19.19 26.30 -22.95
C GLN A 95 -19.58 24.90 -23.44
N GLN A 96 -19.77 23.93 -22.54
CA GLN A 96 -20.22 22.58 -22.88
C GLN A 96 -21.64 22.59 -23.57
N ALA A 97 -22.52 23.49 -23.15
CA ALA A 97 -23.86 23.61 -23.72
C ALA A 97 -23.86 23.96 -25.22
N LEU A 98 -22.73 24.39 -25.76
CA LEU A 98 -22.55 24.65 -27.21
C LEU A 98 -22.18 23.37 -27.97
N GLU A 99 -21.87 22.28 -27.31
CA GLU A 99 -21.52 21.00 -27.93
C GLU A 99 -22.70 20.04 -27.91
N PRO A 100 -23.14 19.47 -29.06
CA PRO A 100 -24.41 18.73 -29.19
C PRO A 100 -24.49 17.45 -28.35
N HIS A 101 -23.38 16.93 -27.85
CA HIS A 101 -23.29 15.66 -27.13
C HIS A 101 -22.58 15.76 -25.75
N ALA A 102 -22.33 16.98 -25.28
CA ALA A 102 -21.67 17.17 -23.98
C ALA A 102 -22.59 16.77 -22.81
N LYS A 103 -22.14 15.87 -21.98
CA LYS A 103 -22.83 15.56 -20.72
C LYS A 103 -22.50 16.65 -19.68
N ASN A 104 -23.51 17.13 -18.97
CA ASN A 104 -23.26 18.02 -17.83
C ASN A 104 -22.40 17.34 -16.79
N ILE A 105 -21.24 17.94 -16.49
CA ILE A 105 -20.33 17.48 -15.45
C ILE A 105 -20.75 18.12 -14.13
N SER A 106 -20.84 17.31 -13.06
CA SER A 106 -21.12 17.80 -11.71
C SER A 106 -19.98 18.72 -11.22
N LEU A 107 -20.25 19.57 -10.22
CA LEU A 107 -19.20 20.40 -9.61
C LEU A 107 -18.09 19.54 -9.01
N GLU A 108 -18.44 18.42 -8.41
CA GLU A 108 -17.46 17.49 -7.85
C GLU A 108 -16.54 16.88 -8.91
N ASP A 109 -17.13 16.41 -10.02
CA ASP A 109 -16.34 15.85 -11.12
C ASP A 109 -15.51 16.92 -11.84
N PHE A 110 -15.99 18.17 -11.89
CA PHE A 110 -15.21 19.30 -12.38
C PHE A 110 -13.98 19.56 -11.49
N ILE A 111 -14.13 19.52 -10.17
CA ILE A 111 -13.02 19.64 -9.22
C ILE A 111 -12.03 18.48 -9.41
N CYS A 112 -12.53 17.24 -9.57
CA CYS A 112 -11.70 16.08 -9.86
C CYS A 112 -10.95 16.23 -11.19
N LEU A 113 -11.59 16.77 -12.22
CA LEU A 113 -10.95 17.05 -13.51
C LEU A 113 -9.80 18.07 -13.36
N LEU A 114 -10.02 19.17 -12.63
CA LEU A 114 -8.96 20.13 -12.32
C LEU A 114 -7.81 19.50 -11.54
N ARG A 115 -8.10 18.62 -10.60
CA ARG A 115 -7.07 17.87 -9.83
C ARG A 115 -6.29 16.94 -10.75
N LEU A 116 -6.97 16.23 -11.67
CA LEU A 116 -6.31 15.36 -12.63
C LEU A 116 -5.26 16.11 -13.46
N PHE A 117 -5.58 17.31 -13.93
CA PHE A 117 -4.62 18.13 -14.69
C PHE A 117 -3.51 18.74 -13.81
N ASN A 118 -3.84 19.25 -12.64
CA ASN A 118 -2.88 20.00 -11.81
C ASN A 118 -2.06 19.08 -10.88
N LYS A 119 -2.69 18.02 -10.35
CA LYS A 119 -2.09 17.09 -9.38
C LYS A 119 -1.94 15.66 -9.92
N LYS A 120 -2.26 15.42 -11.19
CA LYS A 120 -2.10 14.14 -11.90
C LYS A 120 -2.91 12.99 -11.29
N GLY A 121 -4.05 13.28 -10.61
CA GLY A 121 -4.91 12.29 -10.01
C GLY A 121 -6.35 12.79 -9.83
N TRP A 122 -7.29 11.86 -9.90
CA TRP A 122 -8.73 12.16 -9.79
C TRP A 122 -9.16 12.39 -8.34
N TYR A 123 -8.70 11.52 -7.42
CA TYR A 123 -9.06 11.57 -6.01
C TYR A 123 -7.95 12.17 -5.15
N SER A 124 -8.34 12.86 -4.05
CA SER A 124 -7.42 13.24 -2.98
C SER A 124 -7.16 12.06 -2.07
N SER A 125 -5.96 11.98 -1.51
CA SER A 125 -5.56 11.03 -0.48
C SER A 125 -5.44 11.67 0.91
N ASP A 126 -5.95 12.89 1.11
CA ASP A 126 -5.74 13.65 2.36
C ASP A 126 -6.40 12.98 3.57
N TYR A 127 -7.62 12.43 3.43
CA TYR A 127 -8.28 11.68 4.49
C TYR A 127 -7.41 10.51 4.95
N PHE A 128 -6.91 9.72 4.00
CA PHE A 128 -6.04 8.59 4.28
C PHE A 128 -4.73 9.02 4.95
N TYR A 129 -4.12 10.09 4.49
CA TYR A 129 -2.90 10.63 5.09
C TYR A 129 -3.11 11.05 6.56
N HIS A 130 -4.23 11.70 6.88
CA HIS A 130 -4.55 12.06 8.27
C HIS A 130 -4.78 10.83 9.14
N TRP A 131 -5.42 9.80 8.61
CA TRP A 131 -5.56 8.52 9.30
C TRP A 131 -4.19 7.89 9.58
N LEU A 132 -3.30 7.82 8.59
CA LEU A 132 -1.93 7.31 8.76
C LEU A 132 -1.20 8.03 9.88
N LYS A 133 -1.25 9.36 9.90
CA LYS A 133 -0.62 10.18 10.94
C LYS A 133 -1.18 9.85 12.32
N GLY A 134 -2.48 9.68 12.45
CA GLY A 134 -3.14 9.28 13.69
C GLY A 134 -2.68 7.90 14.18
N VAL A 135 -2.67 6.92 13.28
CA VAL A 135 -2.21 5.55 13.57
C VAL A 135 -0.75 5.54 13.99
N VAL A 136 0.14 6.19 13.24
CA VAL A 136 1.56 6.29 13.59
C VAL A 136 1.74 6.96 14.94
N ALA A 137 1.13 8.12 15.16
CA ALA A 137 1.23 8.86 16.43
C ALA A 137 0.80 8.02 17.63
N SER A 138 -0.24 7.19 17.48
CA SER A 138 -0.75 6.33 18.55
C SER A 138 0.25 5.30 19.07
N GLN A 139 1.34 5.05 18.32
CA GLN A 139 2.40 4.10 18.69
C GLN A 139 3.60 4.77 19.38
N PHE A 140 3.59 6.09 19.49
CA PHE A 140 4.63 6.87 20.15
C PHE A 140 4.16 7.43 21.51
N LYS A 141 5.10 7.66 22.42
CA LYS A 141 4.81 8.13 23.80
C LYS A 141 4.13 9.50 23.83
N ASP A 142 4.53 10.40 22.95
CA ASP A 142 3.99 11.75 22.86
C ASP A 142 2.63 11.82 22.14
N GLY A 143 2.29 10.80 21.34
CA GLY A 143 0.98 10.60 20.73
C GLY A 143 0.45 11.77 19.88
N ARG A 144 1.31 12.54 19.19
CA ARG A 144 0.98 13.80 18.54
C ARG A 144 0.74 13.65 17.03
N PRO A 145 -0.51 13.62 16.54
CA PRO A 145 -0.80 13.46 15.10
C PRO A 145 -0.30 14.64 14.22
N ASP A 146 -0.05 15.81 14.81
CA ASP A 146 0.52 16.98 14.12
C ASP A 146 2.03 16.87 13.87
N LYS A 147 2.71 16.00 14.62
CA LYS A 147 4.15 15.73 14.46
C LYS A 147 4.42 14.82 13.26
N LYS A 148 5.54 15.05 12.59
CA LYS A 148 6.09 14.16 11.58
C LYS A 148 6.97 13.12 12.26
N TYR A 149 6.52 11.87 12.29
CA TYR A 149 7.32 10.74 12.76
C TYR A 149 8.10 10.16 11.59
N THR A 150 9.43 10.27 11.68
CA THR A 150 10.34 9.86 10.61
C THR A 150 10.78 8.41 10.75
N PHE A 151 11.39 7.86 9.71
CA PHE A 151 12.04 6.55 9.80
C PHE A 151 13.12 6.48 10.86
N ALA A 152 13.84 7.60 11.12
CA ALA A 152 14.79 7.68 12.25
C ALA A 152 14.09 7.56 13.60
N ASP A 153 12.86 8.06 13.76
CA ASP A 153 12.08 7.91 14.97
C ASP A 153 11.61 6.45 15.15
N PHE A 154 11.26 5.76 14.07
CA PHE A 154 10.95 4.33 14.06
C PHE A 154 12.11 3.45 14.51
N ALA A 155 13.36 3.89 14.31
CA ALA A 155 14.55 3.19 14.76
C ALA A 155 14.91 3.45 16.24
N LYS A 156 14.13 4.27 16.98
CA LYS A 156 14.42 4.68 18.37
C LYS A 156 13.42 4.09 19.36
N PRO A 157 13.64 2.90 19.93
CA PRO A 157 12.69 2.27 20.86
C PRO A 157 12.29 3.15 22.04
N ALA A 158 13.18 4.01 22.52
CA ALA A 158 12.91 4.95 23.63
C ALA A 158 11.73 5.92 23.36
N LEU A 159 11.38 6.15 22.07
CA LEU A 159 10.25 6.97 21.68
C LEU A 159 8.94 6.16 21.60
N HIS A 160 9.01 4.84 21.50
CA HIS A 160 7.88 3.97 21.30
C HIS A 160 7.07 3.80 22.59
N LYS A 161 5.75 3.67 22.46
CA LYS A 161 4.83 3.57 23.59
C LYS A 161 5.15 2.43 24.56
N ASN A 162 5.65 1.32 24.03
CA ASN A 162 5.94 0.11 24.81
C ASN A 162 7.46 -0.13 25.01
N ASP A 163 8.31 0.86 24.71
CA ASP A 163 9.79 0.75 24.77
C ASP A 163 10.37 -0.42 23.95
N GLN A 164 9.59 -1.02 23.06
CA GLN A 164 10.02 -2.12 22.20
C GLN A 164 10.45 -1.63 20.82
N PRO A 165 11.52 -2.22 20.24
CA PRO A 165 11.92 -1.87 18.88
C PRO A 165 10.84 -2.28 17.89
N PHE A 166 10.47 -1.37 16.97
CA PHE A 166 9.65 -1.74 15.83
C PHE A 166 10.42 -2.66 14.88
N ARG A 167 9.72 -3.41 14.04
CA ARG A 167 10.36 -4.12 12.93
C ARG A 167 10.91 -3.10 11.93
N GLN A 168 12.00 -3.45 11.27
CA GLN A 168 12.58 -2.59 10.24
C GLN A 168 11.61 -2.50 9.06
N LEU A 169 11.09 -1.30 8.83
CA LEU A 169 10.10 -0.99 7.79
C LEU A 169 10.79 -0.49 6.54
N HIS A 170 10.43 -1.08 5.40
CA HIS A 170 10.80 -0.63 4.07
C HIS A 170 9.54 -0.38 3.24
N VAL A 171 9.44 0.79 2.64
CA VAL A 171 8.29 1.20 1.82
C VAL A 171 8.78 1.45 0.41
N ILE A 172 8.12 0.85 -0.58
CA ILE A 172 8.45 1.04 -1.99
C ILE A 172 7.60 2.16 -2.56
N GLY A 173 8.23 3.16 -3.14
CA GLY A 173 7.59 4.21 -3.95
C GLY A 173 8.14 4.20 -5.37
N CYS A 174 7.52 4.93 -6.27
CA CYS A 174 7.99 5.14 -7.63
C CYS A 174 8.26 6.63 -7.87
N ASP A 175 9.51 6.98 -8.20
CA ASP A 175 9.86 8.30 -8.71
C ASP A 175 9.56 8.32 -10.21
N ALA A 176 8.46 8.96 -10.58
CA ALA A 176 7.99 9.00 -11.96
C ALA A 176 8.89 9.84 -12.88
N ASN A 177 9.63 10.82 -12.34
CA ASN A 177 10.58 11.61 -13.12
C ASN A 177 11.89 10.85 -13.38
N ALA A 178 12.35 10.10 -12.39
CA ALA A 178 13.58 9.33 -12.48
C ALA A 178 13.36 7.92 -13.07
N HIS A 179 12.11 7.48 -13.28
CA HIS A 179 11.72 6.17 -13.79
C HIS A 179 12.30 5.01 -12.97
N GLN A 180 12.28 5.14 -11.63
CA GLN A 180 12.90 4.14 -10.75
C GLN A 180 12.15 3.95 -9.45
N ALA A 181 12.31 2.76 -8.87
CA ALA A 181 11.84 2.49 -7.51
C ALA A 181 12.64 3.34 -6.51
N ARG A 182 11.92 3.84 -5.51
CA ARG A 182 12.51 4.48 -4.33
C ARG A 182 12.13 3.68 -3.10
N ILE A 183 13.14 3.45 -2.27
CA ILE A 183 12.99 2.69 -1.04
C ILE A 183 13.09 3.67 0.12
N PHE A 184 12.02 3.76 0.91
CA PHE A 184 11.98 4.56 2.12
C PHE A 184 12.23 3.66 3.33
N SER A 185 13.24 3.96 4.13
CA SER A 185 13.62 3.19 5.31
C SER A 185 14.48 4.01 6.27
N ALA A 186 14.67 3.51 7.49
CA ALA A 186 15.55 4.16 8.47
C ALA A 186 17.01 4.26 8.00
N GLU A 187 17.45 3.35 7.15
CA GLU A 187 18.81 3.32 6.63
C GLU A 187 19.01 4.29 5.46
N LEU A 188 18.06 4.33 4.51
CA LEU A 188 18.22 5.04 3.25
C LEU A 188 17.64 6.47 3.29
N THR A 189 16.57 6.68 4.07
CA THR A 189 15.82 7.93 4.12
C THR A 189 15.36 8.26 5.55
N PRO A 190 16.30 8.36 6.51
CA PRO A 190 15.97 8.49 7.94
C PRO A 190 15.07 9.69 8.26
N ASP A 191 15.21 10.78 7.51
CA ASP A 191 14.49 12.04 7.76
C ASP A 191 13.10 12.10 7.10
N VAL A 192 12.73 11.08 6.31
CA VAL A 192 11.42 11.02 5.66
C VAL A 192 10.36 10.61 6.67
N GLU A 193 9.21 11.29 6.63
CA GLU A 193 8.03 10.94 7.42
C GLU A 193 7.45 9.60 6.93
N VAL A 194 7.19 8.67 7.86
CA VAL A 194 6.68 7.34 7.51
C VAL A 194 5.27 7.42 6.91
N ALA A 195 4.39 8.27 7.44
CA ALA A 195 3.04 8.45 6.89
C ALA A 195 3.08 8.98 5.45
N GLU A 196 4.01 9.89 5.14
CA GLU A 196 4.18 10.43 3.78
C GLU A 196 4.72 9.35 2.82
N ALA A 197 5.70 8.57 3.24
CA ALA A 197 6.22 7.46 2.43
C ALA A 197 5.13 6.43 2.10
N VAL A 198 4.28 6.08 3.07
CA VAL A 198 3.15 5.16 2.85
C VAL A 198 2.09 5.80 1.95
N ARG A 199 1.79 7.11 2.12
CA ARG A 199 0.93 7.88 1.22
C ARG A 199 1.45 7.85 -0.23
N ILE A 200 2.74 8.10 -0.43
CA ILE A 200 3.40 7.98 -1.74
C ILE A 200 3.16 6.58 -2.31
N SER A 201 3.44 5.56 -1.51
CA SER A 201 3.38 4.17 -1.95
C SER A 201 1.98 3.72 -2.39
N MET A 202 0.90 4.36 -1.93
CA MET A 202 -0.48 4.03 -2.30
C MET A 202 -1.08 4.99 -3.34
N SER A 203 -0.31 5.96 -3.83
CA SER A 203 -0.78 6.95 -4.79
C SER A 203 -0.83 6.36 -6.21
N ILE A 204 -1.84 5.51 -6.47
CA ILE A 204 -2.08 4.87 -7.77
C ILE A 204 -2.16 5.94 -8.86
N PRO A 205 -1.33 5.88 -9.93
CA PRO A 205 -1.28 6.88 -10.98
C PRO A 205 -2.66 7.19 -11.56
N PHE A 206 -2.96 8.47 -11.69
CA PHE A 206 -4.20 9.04 -12.19
C PHE A 206 -5.44 8.80 -11.31
N PHE A 207 -5.45 7.74 -10.50
CA PHE A 207 -6.53 7.48 -9.56
C PHE A 207 -6.39 8.40 -8.33
N PHE A 208 -5.24 8.36 -7.64
CA PHE A 208 -4.91 9.34 -6.60
C PHE A 208 -3.98 10.42 -7.13
N GLU A 209 -3.99 11.59 -6.49
CA GLU A 209 -3.04 12.65 -6.77
C GLU A 209 -1.60 12.16 -6.58
N ALA A 210 -0.73 12.50 -7.54
CA ALA A 210 0.70 12.24 -7.41
C ALA A 210 1.30 13.16 -6.35
N GLN A 211 2.30 12.68 -5.61
CA GLN A 211 2.93 13.45 -4.56
C GLN A 211 4.16 14.19 -5.10
N ASN A 212 4.14 15.55 -5.04
CA ASN A 212 5.35 16.34 -5.25
C ASN A 212 6.17 16.27 -3.97
N PHE A 213 7.31 15.60 -4.02
CA PHE A 213 8.06 15.28 -2.82
C PHE A 213 9.56 15.54 -3.01
N SER A 214 10.21 16.01 -1.94
CA SER A 214 11.66 16.16 -1.86
C SER A 214 12.14 15.76 -0.47
N TYR A 215 13.34 15.20 -0.41
CA TYR A 215 14.00 14.85 0.85
C TYR A 215 15.51 15.13 0.74
N PRO A 216 16.23 15.23 1.86
CA PRO A 216 17.63 15.61 1.86
C PRO A 216 18.48 14.80 0.89
N GLY A 217 19.30 15.49 0.08
CA GLY A 217 20.18 14.87 -0.91
C GLY A 217 19.53 14.42 -2.23
N GLN A 218 18.23 14.69 -2.42
CA GLN A 218 17.52 14.36 -3.67
C GLN A 218 16.76 15.60 -4.21
N PRO A 219 16.71 15.78 -5.53
CA PRO A 219 15.89 16.82 -6.14
C PRO A 219 14.40 16.54 -5.89
N ALA A 220 13.59 17.58 -5.95
CA ALA A 220 12.13 17.43 -5.94
C ALA A 220 11.68 16.58 -7.14
N GLY A 221 10.80 15.63 -6.90
CA GLY A 221 10.27 14.73 -7.90
C GLY A 221 8.76 14.53 -7.77
N VAL A 222 8.18 13.88 -8.76
CA VAL A 222 6.79 13.43 -8.76
C VAL A 222 6.78 11.96 -8.42
N PHE A 223 6.18 11.64 -7.27
CA PHE A 223 6.12 10.28 -6.75
C PHE A 223 4.72 9.70 -6.86
N VAL A 224 4.67 8.42 -7.17
CA VAL A 224 3.44 7.64 -7.32
C VAL A 224 3.59 6.27 -6.63
N ASP A 225 2.53 5.47 -6.69
CA ASP A 225 2.44 4.13 -6.11
C ASP A 225 3.63 3.24 -6.47
N GLY A 226 4.20 2.60 -5.46
CA GLY A 226 5.32 1.67 -5.62
C GLY A 226 5.00 0.47 -6.50
N GLY A 227 3.74 0.04 -6.53
CA GLY A 227 3.26 -1.03 -7.41
C GLY A 227 3.38 -0.71 -8.89
N THR A 228 3.54 0.57 -9.26
CA THR A 228 3.81 0.98 -10.64
C THR A 228 5.08 0.33 -11.19
N ILE A 229 6.09 0.12 -10.35
CA ILE A 229 7.39 -0.39 -10.78
C ILE A 229 7.82 -1.67 -10.07
N TRP A 230 7.42 -1.86 -8.81
CA TRP A 230 7.80 -3.03 -8.01
C TRP A 230 6.68 -3.45 -7.06
N ASN A 231 5.63 -4.07 -7.63
CA ASN A 231 4.42 -4.39 -6.88
C ASN A 231 4.60 -5.49 -5.83
N TYR A 232 5.47 -6.48 -6.10
CA TYR A 232 5.76 -7.56 -5.17
C TYR A 232 7.26 -7.68 -4.92
N PRO A 233 7.78 -7.05 -3.85
CA PRO A 233 9.23 -6.99 -3.61
C PRO A 233 9.78 -8.24 -2.88
N ILE A 234 9.41 -9.45 -3.32
CA ILE A 234 9.79 -10.72 -2.66
C ILE A 234 11.32 -10.92 -2.61
N ASN A 235 12.03 -10.43 -3.59
CA ASN A 235 13.48 -10.53 -3.71
C ASN A 235 14.24 -9.33 -3.12
N PHE A 236 13.54 -8.45 -2.38
CA PHE A 236 14.14 -7.22 -1.85
C PHE A 236 15.31 -7.49 -0.91
N PHE A 237 15.21 -8.52 -0.07
CA PHE A 237 16.24 -8.87 0.91
C PHE A 237 17.32 -9.81 0.37
N ASP A 238 17.14 -10.43 -0.80
CA ASP A 238 18.02 -11.47 -1.33
C ASP A 238 19.42 -10.94 -1.68
N ASP A 239 19.51 -10.06 -2.66
CA ASP A 239 20.80 -9.64 -3.22
C ASP A 239 21.13 -8.15 -2.96
N LYS A 240 20.15 -7.35 -2.59
CA LYS A 240 20.28 -5.89 -2.53
C LYS A 240 20.50 -5.34 -1.14
N TYR A 241 20.28 -6.14 -0.09
CA TYR A 241 20.61 -5.74 1.26
C TYR A 241 22.04 -6.19 1.59
N PRO A 242 22.93 -5.31 2.08
CA PRO A 242 24.37 -5.50 2.06
C PRO A 242 24.94 -6.53 3.08
N ALA A 243 24.12 -7.26 3.78
CA ALA A 243 24.62 -8.33 4.64
C ALA A 243 24.92 -9.57 3.77
N LYS A 244 26.13 -9.67 3.21
CA LYS A 244 26.62 -10.97 2.75
C LYS A 244 26.55 -11.94 3.91
N PRO A 245 25.84 -13.07 3.81
CA PRO A 245 25.83 -14.06 4.87
C PRO A 245 27.25 -14.45 5.20
N LYS A 246 27.59 -14.50 6.49
CA LYS A 246 28.87 -15.07 6.92
C LYS A 246 28.86 -16.55 6.57
N GLN A 247 30.04 -17.11 6.38
CA GLN A 247 30.17 -18.53 6.04
C GLN A 247 29.44 -19.39 7.10
N GLY A 248 28.40 -20.11 6.69
CA GLY A 248 27.55 -20.93 7.58
C GLY A 248 26.24 -20.28 8.04
N GLU A 249 25.92 -19.05 7.60
CA GLU A 249 24.62 -18.43 7.81
C GLU A 249 23.69 -18.74 6.63
N ASP A 250 22.37 -18.89 6.91
CA ASP A 250 21.35 -19.05 5.88
C ASP A 250 21.32 -17.80 4.99
N LYS A 251 21.08 -18.01 3.70
CA LYS A 251 20.90 -16.89 2.76
C LYS A 251 19.62 -16.12 3.11
N GLU A 252 19.61 -14.80 2.87
CA GLU A 252 18.43 -13.96 3.12
C GLU A 252 17.19 -14.43 2.39
N GLU A 253 17.34 -15.06 1.21
CA GLU A 253 16.24 -15.67 0.46
C GLU A 253 15.56 -16.80 1.22
N GLU A 254 16.32 -17.58 2.01
CA GLU A 254 15.81 -18.70 2.82
C GLU A 254 15.07 -18.21 4.07
N LYS A 255 15.39 -16.98 4.52
CA LYS A 255 14.73 -16.31 5.63
C LYS A 255 13.55 -15.43 5.20
N THR A 256 13.34 -15.27 3.89
CA THR A 256 12.32 -14.39 3.33
C THR A 256 11.15 -15.17 2.81
N PHE A 257 9.96 -14.81 3.26
CA PHE A 257 8.71 -15.20 2.62
C PHE A 257 7.87 -13.96 2.31
N GLY A 258 6.85 -14.13 1.50
CA GLY A 258 5.98 -13.01 1.17
C GLY A 258 4.52 -13.43 1.02
N ALA A 259 3.67 -12.43 0.84
CA ALA A 259 2.28 -12.64 0.48
C ALA A 259 1.89 -11.74 -0.70
N ARG A 260 1.14 -12.31 -1.62
CA ARG A 260 0.68 -11.64 -2.82
C ARG A 260 -0.76 -12.02 -3.13
N PHE A 261 -1.40 -11.21 -3.95
CA PHE A 261 -2.73 -11.47 -4.42
C PHE A 261 -2.69 -12.21 -5.77
N ASP A 262 -3.48 -13.27 -5.83
CA ASP A 262 -3.72 -14.06 -7.04
C ASP A 262 -5.13 -13.74 -7.53
N ALA A 263 -5.22 -12.62 -8.26
CA ALA A 263 -6.47 -12.24 -8.91
C ALA A 263 -6.65 -13.09 -10.18
N PRO A 264 -7.83 -13.69 -10.39
CA PRO A 264 -8.12 -14.33 -11.65
C PRO A 264 -7.90 -13.34 -12.79
N LEU A 265 -7.33 -13.79 -13.91
CA LEU A 265 -7.26 -13.02 -15.14
C LEU A 265 -8.68 -12.50 -15.42
N GLY A 266 -8.85 -11.18 -15.33
CA GLY A 266 -10.15 -10.56 -15.20
C GLY A 266 -11.08 -10.88 -16.37
N LYS A 267 -12.37 -10.99 -16.11
CA LYS A 267 -13.37 -10.75 -17.14
C LYS A 267 -13.04 -9.38 -17.74
N PRO A 268 -13.08 -9.22 -19.09
CA PRO A 268 -12.82 -7.93 -19.70
C PRO A 268 -13.66 -6.85 -19.00
N SER A 269 -13.00 -5.92 -18.36
CA SER A 269 -13.66 -4.78 -17.74
C SER A 269 -14.13 -3.84 -18.85
N PRO A 270 -15.39 -3.39 -18.86
CA PRO A 270 -15.83 -2.43 -19.85
C PRO A 270 -14.96 -1.18 -19.79
N ASP A 271 -14.50 -0.71 -20.93
CA ASP A 271 -13.74 0.55 -21.05
C ASP A 271 -14.75 1.72 -21.16
N ALA A 272 -15.54 1.88 -20.10
CA ALA A 272 -16.74 2.71 -20.10
C ALA A 272 -16.47 4.21 -19.97
N ASN A 273 -15.31 4.57 -19.34
CA ASN A 273 -14.92 5.97 -19.14
C ASN A 273 -13.41 6.08 -18.91
N LEU A 274 -12.89 7.31 -18.92
CA LEU A 274 -11.46 7.59 -18.78
C LEU A 274 -10.85 6.96 -17.51
N ILE A 275 -11.56 7.02 -16.38
CA ILE A 275 -11.06 6.45 -15.11
C ILE A 275 -10.95 4.94 -15.22
N GLN A 276 -11.96 4.28 -15.79
CA GLN A 276 -11.94 2.83 -16.03
C GLN A 276 -10.80 2.43 -16.98
N HIS A 277 -10.60 3.20 -18.05
CA HIS A 277 -9.48 3.00 -18.99
C HIS A 277 -8.12 3.08 -18.27
N ILE A 278 -7.92 4.10 -17.44
CA ILE A 278 -6.69 4.27 -16.64
C ILE A 278 -6.50 3.10 -15.67
N GLN A 279 -7.56 2.66 -14.99
CA GLN A 279 -7.52 1.49 -14.10
C GLN A 279 -7.12 0.21 -14.86
N ASN A 280 -7.68 0.01 -16.06
CA ASN A 280 -7.36 -1.13 -16.92
C ASN A 280 -5.88 -1.13 -17.33
N ILE A 281 -5.31 0.04 -17.67
CA ILE A 281 -3.87 0.19 -17.99
C ILE A 281 -3.02 -0.13 -16.75
N ALA A 282 -3.36 0.41 -15.57
CA ALA A 282 -2.63 0.15 -14.33
C ALA A 282 -2.66 -1.34 -13.95
N GLN A 283 -3.82 -1.99 -14.06
CA GLN A 283 -3.95 -3.43 -13.85
C GLN A 283 -3.13 -4.25 -14.84
N SER A 284 -3.08 -3.84 -16.11
CA SER A 284 -2.25 -4.51 -17.11
C SER A 284 -0.76 -4.43 -16.77
N ALA A 285 -0.28 -3.29 -16.28
CA ALA A 285 1.09 -3.12 -15.83
C ALA A 285 1.42 -4.00 -14.61
N TRP A 286 0.49 -4.13 -13.65
CA TRP A 286 0.66 -5.05 -12.51
C TRP A 286 0.65 -6.51 -12.95
N GLN A 287 -0.21 -6.89 -13.88
CA GLN A 287 -0.22 -8.25 -14.44
C GLN A 287 1.08 -8.58 -15.17
N ALA A 288 1.67 -7.63 -15.90
CA ALA A 288 2.97 -7.83 -16.55
C ALA A 288 4.09 -8.13 -15.53
N GLN A 289 4.08 -7.49 -14.35
CA GLN A 289 5.03 -7.81 -13.27
C GLN A 289 4.82 -9.22 -12.69
N ASN A 290 3.57 -9.72 -12.66
CA ASN A 290 3.26 -11.07 -12.18
C ASN A 290 3.85 -12.17 -13.07
N LEU A 291 4.13 -11.91 -14.36
CA LEU A 291 4.78 -12.89 -15.24
C LEU A 291 6.16 -13.29 -14.71
N ASN A 292 6.95 -12.34 -14.22
CA ASN A 292 8.27 -12.64 -13.64
C ASN A 292 8.16 -13.59 -12.44
N TYR A 293 7.15 -13.40 -11.58
CA TYR A 293 6.88 -14.30 -10.46
C TYR A 293 6.45 -15.69 -10.93
N GLN A 294 5.58 -15.79 -11.95
CA GLN A 294 5.09 -17.07 -12.48
C GLN A 294 6.22 -17.96 -13.01
N TYR A 295 7.31 -17.35 -13.47
CA TYR A 295 8.48 -18.08 -13.98
C TYR A 295 9.57 -18.31 -12.93
N SER A 296 9.33 -17.99 -11.66
CA SER A 296 10.27 -18.20 -10.56
C SER A 296 9.74 -19.26 -9.56
N PRO A 297 10.09 -20.55 -9.73
CA PRO A 297 9.67 -21.60 -8.78
C PRO A 297 10.13 -21.31 -7.35
N ARG A 298 11.30 -20.69 -7.20
CA ARG A 298 11.83 -20.25 -5.89
C ARG A 298 10.90 -19.27 -5.20
N ASP A 299 10.45 -18.24 -5.92
CA ASP A 299 9.61 -17.20 -5.33
C ASP A 299 8.18 -17.71 -5.09
N GLN A 300 7.70 -18.66 -5.90
CA GLN A 300 6.44 -19.35 -5.67
C GLN A 300 6.48 -20.17 -4.37
N ALA A 301 7.58 -20.92 -4.14
CA ALA A 301 7.72 -21.78 -2.97
C ALA A 301 7.74 -21.01 -1.63
N ARG A 302 8.15 -19.75 -1.64
CA ARG A 302 8.22 -18.87 -0.46
C ARG A 302 7.11 -17.80 -0.40
N SER A 303 6.01 -18.00 -1.14
CA SER A 303 4.93 -17.02 -1.23
C SER A 303 3.58 -17.60 -0.82
N ILE A 304 2.88 -16.85 0.03
CA ILE A 304 1.46 -17.04 0.32
C ILE A 304 0.68 -16.42 -0.85
N SER A 305 0.00 -17.24 -1.65
CA SER A 305 -0.81 -16.78 -2.78
C SER A 305 -2.28 -16.68 -2.36
N ILE A 306 -2.76 -15.45 -2.19
CA ILE A 306 -4.11 -15.16 -1.67
C ILE A 306 -5.06 -14.94 -2.84
N LYS A 307 -6.07 -15.80 -2.96
CA LYS A 307 -7.12 -15.68 -3.99
C LYS A 307 -8.13 -14.61 -3.59
N THR A 308 -8.30 -13.59 -4.43
CA THR A 308 -9.20 -12.45 -4.14
C THR A 308 -10.62 -12.63 -4.69
N GLY A 309 -10.85 -13.69 -5.45
CA GLY A 309 -12.16 -13.96 -6.06
C GLY A 309 -12.53 -12.89 -7.10
N ASP A 310 -13.77 -12.45 -7.02
CA ASP A 310 -14.37 -11.45 -7.91
C ASP A 310 -14.32 -10.01 -7.36
N ILE A 311 -13.72 -9.80 -6.19
CA ILE A 311 -13.62 -8.49 -5.55
C ILE A 311 -12.58 -7.64 -6.30
N SER A 312 -12.95 -6.42 -6.68
CA SER A 312 -12.01 -5.47 -7.33
C SER A 312 -11.04 -4.87 -6.32
N ALA A 313 -9.77 -4.66 -6.71
CA ALA A 313 -8.77 -3.96 -5.89
C ALA A 313 -9.17 -2.51 -5.54
N THR A 314 -10.05 -1.91 -6.34
CA THR A 314 -10.53 -0.53 -6.18
C THR A 314 -11.95 -0.45 -5.65
N GLU A 315 -12.49 -1.52 -5.09
CA GLU A 315 -13.81 -1.58 -4.46
C GLU A 315 -13.73 -1.02 -3.03
N PHE A 316 -13.70 0.31 -2.93
CA PHE A 316 -13.56 0.98 -1.63
C PHE A 316 -14.87 1.07 -0.82
N ASP A 317 -16.01 0.69 -1.39
CA ASP A 317 -17.28 0.57 -0.66
C ASP A 317 -17.33 -0.76 0.10
N ILE A 318 -16.47 -0.87 1.11
CA ILE A 318 -16.29 -2.04 1.95
C ILE A 318 -16.09 -1.60 3.39
N SER A 319 -16.72 -2.29 4.33
CA SER A 319 -16.65 -1.97 5.77
C SER A 319 -16.29 -3.20 6.60
N PRO A 320 -15.67 -3.03 7.78
CA PRO A 320 -15.45 -4.12 8.70
C PRO A 320 -16.75 -4.88 9.00
N GLY A 321 -16.73 -6.19 8.77
CA GLY A 321 -17.88 -7.07 8.97
C GLY A 321 -18.74 -7.36 7.73
N ASP A 322 -18.58 -6.63 6.63
CA ASP A 322 -19.25 -6.91 5.36
C ASP A 322 -18.81 -8.26 4.77
N ASP A 323 -19.66 -8.85 3.91
CA ASP A 323 -19.35 -10.11 3.24
C ASP A 323 -18.03 -10.09 2.47
N ASN A 324 -17.75 -9.01 1.71
CA ASN A 324 -16.50 -8.87 0.97
C ASN A 324 -15.29 -8.70 1.90
N TYR A 325 -15.44 -7.98 3.01
CA TYR A 325 -14.42 -7.89 4.05
C TYR A 325 -14.12 -9.29 4.63
N GLN A 326 -15.14 -10.04 5.03
CA GLN A 326 -14.99 -11.38 5.59
C GLN A 326 -14.39 -12.37 4.57
N ARG A 327 -14.80 -12.30 3.32
CA ARG A 327 -14.26 -13.14 2.24
C ARG A 327 -12.76 -12.89 2.05
N LEU A 328 -12.31 -11.63 2.03
CA LEU A 328 -10.90 -11.28 1.93
C LEU A 328 -10.11 -11.74 3.17
N PHE A 329 -10.63 -11.48 4.36
CA PHE A 329 -10.01 -11.94 5.61
C PHE A 329 -9.80 -13.45 5.61
N GLN A 330 -10.85 -14.22 5.31
CA GLN A 330 -10.79 -15.68 5.27
C GLN A 330 -9.89 -16.22 4.16
N ALA A 331 -9.83 -15.53 3.01
CA ALA A 331 -8.90 -15.90 1.95
C ALA A 331 -7.44 -15.79 2.41
N GLY A 332 -7.10 -14.71 3.13
CA GLY A 332 -5.77 -14.54 3.72
C GLY A 332 -5.44 -15.61 4.76
N ALA A 333 -6.38 -15.87 5.68
CA ALA A 333 -6.22 -16.90 6.71
C ALA A 333 -6.02 -18.30 6.10
N THR A 334 -6.85 -18.66 5.12
CA THR A 334 -6.79 -19.98 4.47
C THR A 334 -5.47 -20.15 3.71
N ALA A 335 -5.10 -19.19 2.86
CA ALA A 335 -3.84 -19.25 2.09
C ALA A 335 -2.61 -19.38 3.01
N THR A 336 -2.65 -18.73 4.18
CA THR A 336 -1.55 -18.79 5.15
C THR A 336 -1.48 -20.16 5.84
N ARG A 337 -2.59 -20.73 6.26
CA ARG A 337 -2.62 -22.10 6.81
C ARG A 337 -2.05 -23.11 5.82
N ASP A 338 -2.49 -23.03 4.57
CA ASP A 338 -2.01 -23.92 3.50
C ASP A 338 -0.50 -23.78 3.32
N PHE A 339 0.01 -22.55 3.22
CA PHE A 339 1.45 -22.28 3.10
C PHE A 339 2.24 -22.87 4.28
N LEU A 340 1.85 -22.56 5.51
CA LEU A 340 2.53 -23.03 6.71
C LEU A 340 2.54 -24.54 6.83
N SER A 341 1.45 -25.23 6.41
CA SER A 341 1.37 -26.68 6.40
C SER A 341 2.37 -27.34 5.45
N HIS A 342 2.75 -26.65 4.37
CA HIS A 342 3.79 -27.12 3.43
C HIS A 342 5.20 -26.89 3.97
N CYS A 343 5.43 -25.83 4.76
CA CYS A 343 6.71 -25.57 5.40
C CYS A 343 7.03 -26.56 6.55
N GLU A 344 6.04 -27.29 7.04
CA GLU A 344 6.19 -28.28 8.13
C GLU A 344 6.59 -29.69 7.63
N ARG A 345 6.58 -29.89 6.33
CA ARG A 345 6.94 -31.19 5.69
C ARG A 345 8.39 -31.18 5.23
#